data_dba5b8818bbe6cd48fc447d79db3e9e4
#
_entry.id   dba5b8818bbe6cd48fc447d79db3e9e4
#
_cell.length_a   1.000
_cell.length_b   1.000
_cell.length_c   1.000
_cell.angle_alpha   90.00
_cell.angle_beta   90.00
_cell.angle_gamma   90.00
#
_symmetry.space_group_name_H-M   'P 1'
#
loop_
_entity.id
_entity.type
_entity.pdbx_description
1 polymer ?
#
loop_
_entity_poly.entity_id
_entity_poly.type
_entity_poly.pdbx_seq_one_letter_code
_entity_poly.pdbx_strand_id
1 'polypeptide(L)'
;MKLRLNAQFISPIVQQLVPYVPGEQPKMANLVKLNTNENPYPPSPRVVAAIQQAAQHGLQLYPDPDGSSLRQAIAQHLDITPEQVFLGNGSDEVLAHAFFAFFQQGCPLLMPDISYSFYKVYCGLYSIAARTVPLRDGLQLNVADYACAADPAAAGVVIANPNAPTGVGLPLTDIEALLQMHPNRVVLVDEAYVDFGGQSAIALIDRHPNLLVVHTLSKSRSLAGLRIGYACGQPHLIEALNRVKNSFNSYPLDRLALAGGVAAFEDQAYFEQTRQAVMSSREGLVLALEDLGFVVLPSQTNFVFARHPHHEGADLAAGLRAQGVLVRHFKQARIDAYLRISVGTPGQCDQLVAALAKLVEAGA
;
A
#
# COMPACT_ATOMS: atom_id res chain seq x y z
N MET A 1 -28.16 8.54 6.41
CA MET A 1 -29.20 7.56 6.01
C MET A 1 -28.61 6.67 4.93
N LYS A 2 -28.34 5.37 5.18
CA LYS A 2 -27.90 4.46 4.14
C LYS A 2 -29.09 4.24 3.20
N LEU A 3 -28.94 4.57 1.90
CA LEU A 3 -29.90 4.22 0.87
C LEU A 3 -30.14 2.70 0.90
N ARG A 4 -31.38 2.26 1.01
CA ARG A 4 -31.70 0.84 0.85
C ARG A 4 -31.57 0.49 -0.63
N LEU A 5 -30.71 -0.47 -0.94
CA LEU A 5 -30.59 -1.01 -2.28
C LEU A 5 -31.90 -1.74 -2.64
N ASN A 6 -32.42 -1.49 -3.84
CA ASN A 6 -33.59 -2.25 -4.34
C ASN A 6 -33.08 -3.57 -4.95
N ALA A 7 -33.27 -4.64 -4.21
CA ALA A 7 -32.79 -5.99 -4.57
C ALA A 7 -33.29 -6.48 -5.95
N GLN A 8 -34.40 -5.93 -6.45
CA GLN A 8 -34.99 -6.31 -7.74
C GLN A 8 -34.11 -5.90 -8.93
N PHE A 9 -33.32 -4.81 -8.79
CA PHE A 9 -32.55 -4.20 -9.89
C PHE A 9 -31.05 -4.45 -9.81
N ILE A 10 -30.55 -5.14 -8.80
CA ILE A 10 -29.13 -5.34 -8.58
C ILE A 10 -28.76 -6.81 -8.45
N SER A 11 -27.57 -7.18 -8.89
CA SER A 11 -27.10 -8.56 -8.74
C SER A 11 -26.96 -8.95 -7.26
N PRO A 12 -27.19 -10.23 -6.91
CA PRO A 12 -27.12 -10.70 -5.52
C PRO A 12 -25.77 -10.41 -4.84
N ILE A 13 -24.67 -10.49 -5.56
CA ILE A 13 -23.33 -10.23 -5.01
C ILE A 13 -23.20 -8.79 -4.50
N VAL A 14 -23.78 -7.80 -5.21
CA VAL A 14 -23.69 -6.38 -4.83
C VAL A 14 -24.36 -6.14 -3.47
N GLN A 15 -25.38 -6.90 -3.11
CA GLN A 15 -26.05 -6.79 -1.83
C GLN A 15 -25.17 -7.22 -0.65
N GLN A 16 -24.19 -8.09 -0.91
CA GLN A 16 -23.29 -8.67 0.09
C GLN A 16 -21.97 -7.88 0.22
N LEU A 17 -21.68 -6.96 -0.72
CA LEU A 17 -20.44 -6.20 -0.71
C LEU A 17 -20.36 -5.30 0.53
N VAL A 18 -19.19 -5.35 1.17
CA VAL A 18 -18.78 -4.42 2.23
C VAL A 18 -17.68 -3.51 1.65
N PRO A 19 -18.04 -2.32 1.15
CA PRO A 19 -17.07 -1.43 0.53
C PRO A 19 -16.02 -0.94 1.52
N TYR A 20 -14.83 -0.66 1.00
CA TYR A 20 -13.77 0.02 1.76
C TYR A 20 -14.23 1.43 2.19
N VAL A 21 -13.88 1.80 3.41
CA VAL A 21 -14.10 3.16 3.92
C VAL A 21 -12.77 3.90 3.89
N PRO A 22 -12.61 4.88 2.99
CA PRO A 22 -11.38 5.69 2.91
C PRO A 22 -11.09 6.42 4.21
N GLY A 23 -9.82 6.80 4.41
CA GLY A 23 -9.44 7.71 5.47
C GLY A 23 -10.17 9.05 5.33
N GLU A 24 -10.48 9.67 6.45
CA GLU A 24 -11.15 10.97 6.48
C GLU A 24 -10.33 12.04 5.75
N GLN A 25 -11.01 12.89 4.98
CA GLN A 25 -10.42 14.03 4.28
C GLN A 25 -11.22 15.31 4.58
N PRO A 26 -11.18 15.81 5.82
CA PRO A 26 -11.95 17.00 6.23
C PRO A 26 -11.39 18.25 5.55
N LYS A 27 -12.30 19.15 5.15
CA LYS A 27 -11.95 20.48 4.64
C LYS A 27 -11.78 21.44 5.82
N MET A 28 -10.64 21.37 6.50
CA MET A 28 -10.29 22.26 7.62
C MET A 28 -9.07 23.10 7.23
N ALA A 29 -9.10 24.39 7.59
CA ALA A 29 -7.92 25.24 7.42
C ALA A 29 -6.82 24.78 8.40
N ASN A 30 -5.55 24.87 7.96
CA ASN A 30 -4.35 24.55 8.75
C ASN A 30 -4.32 23.12 9.33
N LEU A 31 -4.97 22.16 8.64
CA LEU A 31 -4.97 20.75 9.04
C LEU A 31 -3.59 20.12 8.81
N VAL A 32 -3.01 19.53 9.86
CA VAL A 32 -1.86 18.63 9.76
C VAL A 32 -2.37 17.23 9.45
N LYS A 33 -2.34 16.84 8.17
CA LYS A 33 -2.92 15.60 7.67
C LYS A 33 -1.90 14.46 7.67
N LEU A 34 -1.94 13.58 8.68
CA LEU A 34 -1.03 12.45 8.87
C LEU A 34 -1.77 11.10 8.94
N ASN A 35 -2.82 10.90 8.15
CA ASN A 35 -3.72 9.75 8.28
C ASN A 35 -3.76 8.80 7.09
N THR A 36 -3.29 9.19 5.89
CA THR A 36 -3.44 8.43 4.64
C THR A 36 -2.13 8.05 3.96
N ASN A 37 -1.01 8.21 4.67
CA ASN A 37 0.33 7.81 4.22
C ASN A 37 0.72 8.46 2.87
N GLU A 38 0.30 9.70 2.66
CA GLU A 38 0.78 10.49 1.54
C GLU A 38 2.22 10.94 1.80
N ASN A 39 2.97 11.20 0.74
CA ASN A 39 4.30 11.78 0.88
C ASN A 39 4.15 13.27 1.26
N PRO A 40 4.90 13.76 2.26
CA PRO A 40 4.82 15.18 2.67
C PRO A 40 5.49 16.13 1.67
N TYR A 41 6.29 15.62 0.74
CA TYR A 41 6.95 16.40 -0.29
C TYR A 41 6.17 16.30 -1.62
N PRO A 42 6.13 17.39 -2.43
CA PRO A 42 5.50 17.37 -3.74
C PRO A 42 6.24 16.42 -4.71
N PRO A 43 5.65 16.11 -5.86
CA PRO A 43 6.37 15.41 -6.92
C PRO A 43 7.52 16.25 -7.47
N SER A 44 8.49 15.59 -8.14
CA SER A 44 9.61 16.26 -8.80
C SER A 44 9.14 17.37 -9.75
N PRO A 45 9.83 18.51 -9.82
CA PRO A 45 9.57 19.54 -10.81
C PRO A 45 9.60 19.02 -12.25
N ARG A 46 10.42 18.00 -12.56
CA ARG A 46 10.44 17.34 -13.89
C ARG A 46 9.12 16.63 -14.19
N VAL A 47 8.52 15.99 -13.19
CA VAL A 47 7.21 15.35 -13.30
C VAL A 47 6.14 16.38 -13.65
N VAL A 48 6.12 17.52 -12.93
CA VAL A 48 5.16 18.60 -13.19
C VAL A 48 5.32 19.15 -14.62
N ALA A 49 6.55 19.40 -15.06
CA ALA A 49 6.85 19.87 -16.40
C ALA A 49 6.40 18.85 -17.49
N ALA A 50 6.67 17.56 -17.29
CA ALA A 50 6.26 16.51 -18.22
C ALA A 50 4.74 16.42 -18.37
N ILE A 51 4.00 16.52 -17.25
CA ILE A 51 2.54 16.56 -17.26
C ILE A 51 2.01 17.79 -18.02
N GLN A 52 2.57 18.98 -17.74
CA GLN A 52 2.19 20.22 -18.43
C GLN A 52 2.43 20.12 -19.93
N GLN A 53 3.55 19.56 -20.36
CA GLN A 53 3.85 19.34 -21.76
C GLN A 53 2.89 18.32 -22.40
N ALA A 54 2.61 17.22 -21.73
CA ALA A 54 1.68 16.19 -22.24
C ALA A 54 0.23 16.71 -22.36
N ALA A 55 -0.16 17.69 -21.53
CA ALA A 55 -1.49 18.30 -21.58
C ALA A 55 -1.71 19.22 -22.79
N GLN A 56 -0.65 19.67 -23.45
CA GLN A 56 -0.76 20.62 -24.58
C GLN A 56 -1.25 19.97 -25.88
N HIS A 57 -1.02 18.65 -26.04
CA HIS A 57 -1.30 17.96 -27.31
C HIS A 57 -1.81 16.54 -27.09
N GLY A 58 -2.69 16.10 -27.99
CA GLY A 58 -3.08 14.70 -28.10
C GLY A 58 -4.12 14.20 -27.09
N LEU A 59 -4.77 15.07 -26.30
CA LEU A 59 -5.81 14.64 -25.34
C LEU A 59 -7.06 14.07 -26.02
N GLN A 60 -7.27 14.35 -27.33
CA GLN A 60 -8.34 13.78 -28.13
C GLN A 60 -8.06 12.35 -28.62
N LEU A 61 -6.86 11.82 -28.37
CA LEU A 61 -6.44 10.49 -28.78
C LEU A 61 -6.32 9.58 -27.56
N TYR A 62 -6.65 8.30 -27.73
CA TYR A 62 -6.36 7.30 -26.71
C TYR A 62 -4.85 7.25 -26.40
N PRO A 63 -4.47 7.00 -25.14
CA PRO A 63 -3.06 6.78 -24.77
C PRO A 63 -2.57 5.42 -25.29
N ASP A 64 -1.28 5.16 -25.13
CA ASP A 64 -0.70 3.82 -25.35
C ASP A 64 -1.34 2.80 -24.38
N PRO A 65 -2.05 1.76 -24.87
CA PRO A 65 -2.74 0.79 -24.03
C PRO A 65 -1.81 -0.03 -23.14
N ASP A 66 -0.56 -0.18 -23.56
CA ASP A 66 0.46 -0.96 -22.85
C ASP A 66 1.37 -0.09 -21.99
N GLY A 67 1.30 1.25 -22.14
CA GLY A 67 2.16 2.18 -21.43
C GLY A 67 3.65 1.90 -21.63
N SER A 68 4.04 1.56 -22.88
CA SER A 68 5.35 0.99 -23.25
C SER A 68 6.53 1.80 -22.71
N SER A 69 6.46 3.13 -22.79
CA SER A 69 7.52 4.02 -22.27
C SER A 69 7.67 3.91 -20.75
N LEU A 70 6.55 3.84 -20.02
CA LEU A 70 6.59 3.69 -18.56
C LEU A 70 7.05 2.29 -18.15
N ARG A 71 6.60 1.24 -18.84
CA ARG A 71 7.12 -0.13 -18.62
C ARG A 71 8.62 -0.21 -18.82
N GLN A 72 9.13 0.42 -19.88
CA GLN A 72 10.56 0.48 -20.16
C GLN A 72 11.32 1.22 -19.04
N ALA A 73 10.83 2.36 -18.59
CA ALA A 73 11.45 3.15 -17.51
C ALA A 73 11.49 2.37 -16.17
N ILE A 74 10.40 1.67 -15.83
CA ILE A 74 10.33 0.80 -14.65
C ILE A 74 11.31 -0.37 -14.79
N ALA A 75 11.30 -1.07 -15.92
CA ALA A 75 12.16 -2.22 -16.16
C ALA A 75 13.64 -1.85 -16.06
N GLN A 76 14.03 -0.73 -16.67
CA GLN A 76 15.39 -0.20 -16.57
C GLN A 76 15.79 0.15 -15.13
N HIS A 77 14.88 0.76 -14.35
CA HIS A 77 15.16 1.12 -12.97
C HIS A 77 15.32 -0.10 -12.06
N LEU A 78 14.59 -1.17 -12.33
CA LEU A 78 14.55 -2.39 -11.50
C LEU A 78 15.50 -3.49 -12.00
N ASP A 79 16.22 -3.26 -13.12
CA ASP A 79 17.09 -4.23 -13.79
C ASP A 79 16.35 -5.55 -14.15
N ILE A 80 15.16 -5.39 -14.73
CA ILE A 80 14.29 -6.48 -15.24
C ILE A 80 13.88 -6.18 -16.68
N THR A 81 13.12 -7.11 -17.32
CA THR A 81 12.63 -6.86 -18.69
C THR A 81 11.23 -6.21 -18.69
N PRO A 82 10.85 -5.46 -19.74
CA PRO A 82 9.51 -4.88 -19.85
C PRO A 82 8.38 -5.93 -19.84
N GLU A 83 8.64 -7.16 -20.28
CA GLU A 83 7.70 -8.27 -20.24
C GLU A 83 7.39 -8.76 -18.83
N GLN A 84 8.25 -8.40 -17.86
CA GLN A 84 8.07 -8.67 -16.44
C GLN A 84 7.30 -7.56 -15.70
N VAL A 85 6.81 -6.53 -16.40
CA VAL A 85 6.11 -5.37 -15.80
C VAL A 85 4.68 -5.28 -16.32
N PHE A 86 3.72 -5.18 -15.40
CA PHE A 86 2.30 -4.87 -15.64
C PHE A 86 1.96 -3.50 -15.06
N LEU A 87 1.14 -2.70 -15.75
CA LEU A 87 0.66 -1.38 -15.32
C LEU A 87 -0.84 -1.38 -15.03
N GLY A 88 -1.26 -0.62 -14.00
CA GLY A 88 -2.67 -0.40 -13.68
C GLY A 88 -2.93 0.96 -13.02
N ASN A 89 -4.20 1.32 -12.90
CA ASN A 89 -4.66 2.59 -12.32
C ASN A 89 -4.58 2.57 -10.79
N GLY A 90 -3.36 2.73 -10.27
CA GLY A 90 -2.99 2.52 -8.88
C GLY A 90 -2.79 1.04 -8.56
N SER A 91 -2.11 0.77 -7.44
CA SER A 91 -1.97 -0.61 -6.94
C SER A 91 -3.33 -1.25 -6.62
N ASP A 92 -4.37 -0.47 -6.35
CA ASP A 92 -5.72 -0.98 -6.12
C ASP A 92 -6.25 -1.74 -7.34
N GLU A 93 -6.10 -1.22 -8.56
CA GLU A 93 -6.52 -1.91 -9.79
C GLU A 93 -5.62 -3.11 -10.09
N VAL A 94 -4.29 -2.96 -9.89
CA VAL A 94 -3.33 -4.07 -10.04
C VAL A 94 -3.70 -5.23 -9.12
N LEU A 95 -3.98 -4.95 -7.85
CA LEU A 95 -4.42 -5.94 -6.87
C LEU A 95 -5.77 -6.56 -7.26
N ALA A 96 -6.74 -5.75 -7.70
CA ALA A 96 -8.04 -6.27 -8.16
C ALA A 96 -7.87 -7.28 -9.30
N HIS A 97 -7.04 -6.96 -10.30
CA HIS A 97 -6.74 -7.88 -11.39
C HIS A 97 -6.00 -9.14 -10.92
N ALA A 98 -5.04 -9.00 -9.98
CA ALA A 98 -4.31 -10.14 -9.42
C ALA A 98 -5.23 -11.07 -8.62
N PHE A 99 -6.14 -10.52 -7.81
CA PHE A 99 -7.11 -11.31 -7.06
C PHE A 99 -8.02 -12.11 -7.99
N PHE A 100 -8.49 -11.50 -9.07
CA PHE A 100 -9.29 -12.19 -10.08
C PHE A 100 -8.47 -13.26 -10.83
N ALA A 101 -7.26 -12.91 -11.29
CA ALA A 101 -6.46 -13.80 -12.12
C ALA A 101 -5.94 -15.04 -11.39
N PHE A 102 -5.57 -14.89 -10.09
CA PHE A 102 -4.79 -15.92 -9.41
C PHE A 102 -5.51 -16.58 -8.23
N PHE A 103 -6.47 -15.92 -7.59
CA PHE A 103 -7.04 -16.42 -6.33
C PHE A 103 -8.50 -16.86 -6.41
N GLN A 104 -9.16 -16.64 -7.52
CA GLN A 104 -10.52 -17.14 -7.76
C GLN A 104 -10.51 -18.61 -8.20
N GLN A 105 -10.01 -19.50 -7.33
CA GLN A 105 -9.80 -20.93 -7.63
C GLN A 105 -10.67 -21.88 -6.80
N GLY A 106 -11.71 -21.37 -6.11
CA GLY A 106 -12.57 -22.20 -5.26
C GLY A 106 -11.93 -22.64 -3.93
N CYS A 107 -10.72 -22.20 -3.65
CA CYS A 107 -9.96 -22.46 -2.42
C CYS A 107 -9.73 -21.16 -1.65
N PRO A 108 -9.48 -21.19 -0.33
CA PRO A 108 -9.23 -19.98 0.45
C PRO A 108 -7.87 -19.34 0.12
N LEU A 109 -7.84 -18.02 0.08
CA LEU A 109 -6.61 -17.21 0.02
C LEU A 109 -6.05 -17.01 1.43
N LEU A 110 -4.76 -17.27 1.62
CA LEU A 110 -4.06 -17.03 2.88
C LEU A 110 -3.59 -15.58 2.98
N MET A 111 -3.86 -14.93 4.11
CA MET A 111 -3.41 -13.56 4.39
C MET A 111 -3.25 -13.31 5.89
N PRO A 112 -2.45 -12.32 6.33
CA PRO A 112 -2.41 -11.94 7.74
C PRO A 112 -3.77 -11.43 8.24
N ASP A 113 -4.09 -11.67 9.49
CA ASP A 113 -5.32 -11.16 10.14
C ASP A 113 -5.33 -9.63 10.26
N ILE A 114 -4.16 -9.04 10.45
CA ILE A 114 -3.91 -7.59 10.52
C ILE A 114 -2.99 -7.20 9.38
N SER A 115 -3.56 -6.69 8.28
CA SER A 115 -2.86 -6.24 7.09
C SER A 115 -3.70 -5.22 6.33
N TYR A 116 -3.35 -4.91 5.08
CA TYR A 116 -4.11 -3.97 4.26
C TYR A 116 -5.56 -4.42 4.10
N SER A 117 -6.46 -3.65 4.68
CA SER A 117 -7.88 -4.04 4.82
C SER A 117 -8.61 -4.21 3.49
N PHE A 118 -8.06 -3.69 2.39
CA PHE A 118 -8.65 -3.81 1.07
C PHE A 118 -8.58 -5.25 0.51
N TYR A 119 -7.66 -6.10 1.00
CA TYR A 119 -7.61 -7.51 0.57
C TYR A 119 -8.94 -8.24 0.84
N LYS A 120 -9.55 -7.98 2.01
CA LYS A 120 -10.88 -8.54 2.35
C LYS A 120 -11.99 -8.00 1.44
N VAL A 121 -11.85 -6.76 0.94
CA VAL A 121 -12.79 -6.16 -0.01
C VAL A 121 -12.71 -6.87 -1.36
N TYR A 122 -11.50 -7.16 -1.87
CA TYR A 122 -11.33 -7.95 -3.09
C TYR A 122 -11.85 -9.38 -2.92
N CYS A 123 -11.62 -10.01 -1.77
CA CYS A 123 -12.20 -11.33 -1.48
C CYS A 123 -13.72 -11.31 -1.59
N GLY A 124 -14.38 -10.28 -1.02
CA GLY A 124 -15.82 -10.11 -1.15
C GLY A 124 -16.27 -9.86 -2.59
N LEU A 125 -15.55 -8.99 -3.33
CA LEU A 125 -15.87 -8.65 -4.72
C LEU A 125 -15.83 -9.86 -5.66
N TYR A 126 -14.86 -10.75 -5.46
CA TYR A 126 -14.61 -11.90 -6.33
C TYR A 126 -15.06 -13.24 -5.73
N SER A 127 -15.81 -13.22 -4.62
CA SER A 127 -16.29 -14.42 -3.93
C SER A 127 -15.15 -15.39 -3.55
N ILE A 128 -14.00 -14.85 -3.13
CA ILE A 128 -12.84 -15.61 -2.68
C ILE A 128 -12.95 -15.82 -1.17
N ALA A 129 -12.88 -17.06 -0.71
CA ALA A 129 -12.80 -17.36 0.70
C ALA A 129 -11.44 -16.86 1.27
N ALA A 130 -11.47 -16.09 2.37
CA ALA A 130 -10.27 -15.64 3.04
C ALA A 130 -9.97 -16.52 4.25
N ARG A 131 -8.72 -17.00 4.37
CA ARG A 131 -8.20 -17.64 5.58
C ARG A 131 -7.14 -16.73 6.17
N THR A 132 -7.43 -16.16 7.33
CA THR A 132 -6.49 -15.27 8.02
C THR A 132 -5.55 -16.05 8.92
N VAL A 133 -4.26 -15.68 8.86
CA VAL A 133 -3.17 -16.21 9.70
C VAL A 133 -2.86 -15.14 10.74
N PRO A 134 -2.99 -15.43 12.06
CA PRO A 134 -2.74 -14.43 13.09
C PRO A 134 -1.28 -13.98 13.12
N LEU A 135 -1.05 -12.68 13.20
CA LEU A 135 0.27 -12.14 13.52
C LEU A 135 0.65 -12.53 14.96
N ARG A 136 1.92 -12.83 15.20
CA ARG A 136 2.49 -13.16 16.50
C ARG A 136 2.66 -11.91 17.38
N ASP A 137 3.27 -12.06 18.54
CA ASP A 137 3.59 -10.97 19.45
C ASP A 137 4.44 -9.90 18.73
N GLY A 138 4.24 -8.63 19.07
CA GLY A 138 4.82 -7.52 18.33
C GLY A 138 4.23 -7.30 16.92
N LEU A 139 3.08 -7.92 16.62
CA LEU A 139 2.38 -7.86 15.34
C LEU A 139 3.27 -8.30 14.16
N GLN A 140 4.10 -9.32 14.38
CA GLN A 140 5.03 -9.88 13.40
C GLN A 140 4.41 -11.07 12.66
N LEU A 141 4.66 -11.15 11.35
CA LEU A 141 4.34 -12.32 10.54
C LEU A 141 5.35 -13.43 10.84
N ASN A 142 4.86 -14.65 11.10
CA ASN A 142 5.70 -15.83 11.19
C ASN A 142 5.43 -16.76 10.01
N VAL A 143 6.43 -16.97 9.18
CA VAL A 143 6.35 -17.78 7.97
C VAL A 143 5.92 -19.23 8.24
N ALA A 144 6.37 -19.81 9.35
CA ALA A 144 6.00 -21.18 9.73
C ALA A 144 4.49 -21.38 9.92
N ASP A 145 3.75 -20.33 10.28
CA ASP A 145 2.29 -20.39 10.44
C ASP A 145 1.56 -20.58 9.11
N TYR A 146 2.18 -20.19 8.01
CA TYR A 146 1.67 -20.39 6.66
C TYR A 146 1.85 -21.84 6.17
N ALA A 147 2.86 -22.55 6.66
CA ALA A 147 3.05 -23.97 6.39
C ALA A 147 1.92 -24.82 7.00
N CYS A 148 1.53 -24.53 8.24
CA CYS A 148 0.42 -25.23 8.92
C CYS A 148 -0.94 -24.88 8.32
N ALA A 149 -1.07 -23.68 7.72
CA ALA A 149 -2.24 -23.25 6.99
C ALA A 149 -2.24 -23.77 5.54
N ALA A 150 -1.13 -24.29 5.05
CA ALA A 150 -0.98 -24.91 3.74
C ALA A 150 -1.67 -26.29 3.72
N ASP A 151 -2.96 -26.29 3.94
CA ASP A 151 -3.82 -27.31 3.35
C ASP A 151 -3.55 -27.29 1.83
N PRO A 152 -3.42 -28.45 1.15
CA PRO A 152 -3.22 -28.52 -0.30
C PRO A 152 -4.25 -27.73 -1.13
N ALA A 153 -5.27 -27.19 -0.50
CA ALA A 153 -6.36 -26.43 -1.08
C ALA A 153 -6.23 -24.88 -0.98
N ALA A 154 -5.11 -24.27 -0.62
CA ALA A 154 -4.99 -22.80 -0.64
C ALA A 154 -4.92 -22.26 -2.08
N ALA A 155 -5.65 -21.16 -2.36
CA ALA A 155 -5.60 -20.48 -3.67
C ALA A 155 -4.25 -19.77 -3.90
N GLY A 156 -3.62 -19.33 -2.84
CA GLY A 156 -2.35 -18.60 -2.83
C GLY A 156 -2.12 -17.89 -1.52
N VAL A 157 -1.13 -17.01 -1.50
CA VAL A 157 -0.78 -16.17 -0.34
C VAL A 157 -0.72 -14.72 -0.77
N VAL A 158 -1.26 -13.80 0.04
CA VAL A 158 -1.03 -12.36 -0.10
C VAL A 158 -0.49 -11.80 1.20
N ILE A 159 0.61 -11.07 1.12
CA ILE A 159 1.21 -10.32 2.23
C ILE A 159 1.56 -8.92 1.77
N ALA A 160 1.51 -7.95 2.69
CA ALA A 160 2.13 -6.65 2.50
C ALA A 160 3.52 -6.66 3.15
N ASN A 161 4.54 -6.19 2.45
CA ASN A 161 5.90 -6.10 2.95
C ASN A 161 6.61 -4.81 2.51
N PRO A 162 6.86 -3.87 3.42
CA PRO A 162 6.49 -3.86 4.85
C PRO A 162 4.97 -3.84 5.08
N ASN A 163 4.52 -4.47 6.18
CA ASN A 163 3.10 -4.63 6.45
C ASN A 163 2.42 -3.27 6.81
N ALA A 164 1.21 -3.09 6.35
CA ALA A 164 0.34 -2.00 6.78
C ALA A 164 -0.89 -2.58 7.51
N PRO A 165 -1.23 -2.12 8.74
CA PRO A 165 -0.82 -0.84 9.34
C PRO A 165 0.41 -0.89 10.26
N THR A 166 1.07 -2.03 10.46
CA THR A 166 2.08 -2.22 11.52
C THR A 166 3.42 -1.54 11.21
N GLY A 167 3.80 -1.40 9.94
CA GLY A 167 5.11 -0.89 9.51
C GLY A 167 6.22 -1.95 9.49
N VAL A 168 5.98 -3.12 10.05
CA VAL A 168 6.98 -4.18 10.21
C VAL A 168 7.28 -4.86 8.88
N GLY A 169 8.56 -4.97 8.55
CA GLY A 169 9.04 -5.67 7.35
C GLY A 169 9.51 -7.09 7.63
N LEU A 170 9.51 -7.90 6.57
CA LEU A 170 10.10 -9.24 6.53
C LEU A 170 11.40 -9.22 5.73
N PRO A 171 12.40 -10.02 6.12
CA PRO A 171 13.59 -10.23 5.31
C PRO A 171 13.26 -11.06 4.04
N LEU A 172 14.08 -10.94 3.00
CA LEU A 172 13.90 -11.70 1.76
C LEU A 172 13.93 -13.23 1.97
N THR A 173 14.69 -13.71 2.94
CA THR A 173 14.75 -15.14 3.32
C THR A 173 13.38 -15.68 3.73
N ASP A 174 12.59 -14.89 4.42
CA ASP A 174 11.25 -15.28 4.87
C ASP A 174 10.26 -15.28 3.69
N ILE A 175 10.39 -14.30 2.78
CA ILE A 175 9.61 -14.29 1.53
C ILE A 175 9.96 -15.49 0.67
N GLU A 176 11.26 -15.83 0.53
CA GLU A 176 11.70 -16.99 -0.23
C GLU A 176 11.19 -18.31 0.39
N ALA A 177 11.15 -18.41 1.71
CA ALA A 177 10.56 -19.55 2.39
C ALA A 177 9.05 -19.69 2.09
N LEU A 178 8.29 -18.60 2.06
CA LEU A 178 6.87 -18.62 1.64
C LEU A 178 6.72 -19.12 0.20
N LEU A 179 7.56 -18.68 -0.72
CA LEU A 179 7.56 -19.10 -2.12
C LEU A 179 7.83 -20.60 -2.27
N GLN A 180 8.79 -21.13 -1.50
CA GLN A 180 9.15 -22.54 -1.47
C GLN A 180 8.06 -23.42 -0.84
N MET A 181 7.34 -22.90 0.17
CA MET A 181 6.19 -23.61 0.76
C MET A 181 5.00 -23.73 -0.18
N HIS A 182 4.86 -22.79 -1.12
CA HIS A 182 3.72 -22.71 -2.03
C HIS A 182 4.15 -22.77 -3.52
N PRO A 183 4.94 -23.77 -3.96
CA PRO A 183 5.59 -23.76 -5.27
C PRO A 183 4.61 -23.75 -6.47
N ASN A 184 3.37 -24.19 -6.25
CA ASN A 184 2.34 -24.27 -7.29
C ASN A 184 1.22 -23.23 -7.11
N ARG A 185 1.45 -22.21 -6.29
CA ARG A 185 0.49 -21.13 -5.99
C ARG A 185 1.17 -19.79 -6.03
N VAL A 186 0.46 -18.77 -6.48
CA VAL A 186 1.00 -17.42 -6.49
C VAL A 186 1.14 -16.90 -5.06
N VAL A 187 2.33 -16.39 -4.75
CA VAL A 187 2.60 -15.56 -3.58
C VAL A 187 2.69 -14.13 -4.06
N LEU A 188 1.73 -13.31 -3.63
CA LEU A 188 1.69 -11.89 -3.93
C LEU A 188 2.27 -11.11 -2.76
N VAL A 189 3.30 -10.32 -3.05
CA VAL A 189 3.94 -9.41 -2.10
C VAL A 189 3.60 -7.98 -2.48
N ASP A 190 2.80 -7.31 -1.65
CA ASP A 190 2.44 -5.90 -1.84
C ASP A 190 3.50 -5.02 -1.18
N GLU A 191 4.31 -4.39 -1.99
CA GLU A 191 5.45 -3.57 -1.61
C GLU A 191 5.18 -2.06 -1.71
N ALA A 192 3.96 -1.63 -1.39
CA ALA A 192 3.58 -0.22 -1.47
C ALA A 192 4.50 0.74 -0.68
N TYR A 193 5.26 0.23 0.29
CA TYR A 193 6.12 1.02 1.19
C TYR A 193 7.59 0.61 1.17
N VAL A 194 8.00 -0.35 0.36
CA VAL A 194 9.35 -0.96 0.40
C VAL A 194 10.48 0.06 0.26
N ASP A 195 10.26 1.13 -0.50
CA ASP A 195 11.25 2.18 -0.75
C ASP A 195 11.72 2.91 0.51
N PHE A 196 11.00 2.80 1.63
CA PHE A 196 11.35 3.49 2.89
C PHE A 196 12.21 2.66 3.84
N GLY A 197 12.96 1.70 3.32
CA GLY A 197 13.95 0.91 4.07
C GLY A 197 13.75 -0.60 4.04
N GLY A 198 12.76 -1.11 3.29
CA GLY A 198 12.58 -2.52 3.02
C GLY A 198 13.55 -3.04 1.95
N GLN A 199 13.59 -4.37 1.82
CA GLN A 199 14.26 -5.06 0.71
C GLN A 199 13.20 -5.62 -0.24
N SER A 200 13.28 -5.25 -1.53
CA SER A 200 12.28 -5.68 -2.51
C SER A 200 12.46 -7.15 -2.90
N ALA A 201 11.34 -7.88 -2.92
CA ALA A 201 11.28 -9.25 -3.42
C ALA A 201 11.46 -9.34 -4.95
N ILE A 202 11.52 -8.23 -5.68
CA ILE A 202 11.85 -8.21 -7.10
C ILE A 202 13.16 -8.96 -7.38
N ALA A 203 14.13 -8.89 -6.48
CA ALA A 203 15.38 -9.65 -6.56
C ALA A 203 15.20 -11.19 -6.62
N LEU A 204 14.00 -11.69 -6.31
CA LEU A 204 13.67 -13.12 -6.31
C LEU A 204 12.89 -13.57 -7.55
N ILE A 205 12.44 -12.67 -8.42
CA ILE A 205 11.55 -12.97 -9.55
C ILE A 205 12.13 -14.03 -10.49
N ASP A 206 13.40 -13.95 -10.80
CA ASP A 206 14.03 -14.88 -11.77
C ASP A 206 14.15 -16.30 -11.24
N ARG A 207 14.17 -16.48 -9.93
CA ARG A 207 14.28 -17.79 -9.27
C ARG A 207 12.94 -18.41 -8.89
N HIS A 208 11.87 -17.59 -8.84
CA HIS A 208 10.57 -18.02 -8.34
C HIS A 208 9.44 -17.66 -9.32
N PRO A 209 8.99 -18.60 -10.17
CA PRO A 209 7.98 -18.34 -11.18
C PRO A 209 6.59 -18.01 -10.62
N ASN A 210 6.38 -18.26 -9.33
CA ASN A 210 5.13 -18.02 -8.61
C ASN A 210 5.11 -16.70 -7.80
N LEU A 211 6.15 -15.85 -7.93
CA LEU A 211 6.21 -14.56 -7.24
C LEU A 211 5.58 -13.46 -8.08
N LEU A 212 4.64 -12.73 -7.47
CA LEU A 212 4.12 -11.47 -8.00
C LEU A 212 4.36 -10.35 -6.98
N VAL A 213 5.08 -9.31 -7.36
CA VAL A 213 5.37 -8.14 -6.52
C VAL A 213 4.54 -6.96 -7.01
N VAL A 214 3.84 -6.26 -6.12
CA VAL A 214 3.02 -5.09 -6.46
C VAL A 214 3.60 -3.83 -5.87
N HIS A 215 3.71 -2.78 -6.68
CA HIS A 215 4.24 -1.47 -6.31
C HIS A 215 3.26 -0.34 -6.62
N THR A 216 3.51 0.84 -6.07
CA THR A 216 2.75 2.06 -6.34
C THR A 216 3.65 3.31 -6.35
N LEU A 217 3.34 4.26 -7.22
CA LEU A 217 3.98 5.58 -7.21
C LEU A 217 3.30 6.54 -6.23
N SER A 218 2.25 6.09 -5.53
CA SER A 218 1.46 6.93 -4.62
C SER A 218 2.20 7.35 -3.35
N LYS A 219 3.25 6.63 -2.96
CA LYS A 219 3.94 6.82 -1.68
C LYS A 219 5.31 7.47 -1.86
N SER A 220 6.32 6.72 -2.23
CA SER A 220 7.70 7.20 -2.32
C SER A 220 7.92 8.24 -3.42
N ARG A 221 7.18 8.15 -4.52
CA ARG A 221 7.30 9.07 -5.68
C ARG A 221 6.30 10.23 -5.68
N SER A 222 5.53 10.41 -4.58
CA SER A 222 4.62 11.57 -4.39
C SER A 222 3.51 11.68 -5.45
N LEU A 223 3.08 10.58 -6.07
CA LEU A 223 2.14 10.59 -7.20
C LEU A 223 0.79 9.94 -6.87
N ALA A 224 0.32 10.05 -5.62
CA ALA A 224 -0.98 9.52 -5.21
C ALA A 224 -2.14 10.01 -6.10
N GLY A 225 -2.08 11.26 -6.57
CA GLY A 225 -3.08 11.87 -7.45
C GLY A 225 -3.06 11.36 -8.90
N LEU A 226 -1.93 10.83 -9.39
CA LEU A 226 -1.82 10.29 -10.76
C LEU A 226 -2.28 8.84 -10.88
N ARG A 227 -2.53 8.14 -9.77
CA ARG A 227 -3.07 6.78 -9.78
C ARG A 227 -2.23 5.80 -10.61
N ILE A 228 -0.93 5.67 -10.34
CA ILE A 228 -0.05 4.73 -11.03
C ILE A 228 0.35 3.62 -10.07
N GLY A 229 0.08 2.37 -10.46
CA GLY A 229 0.56 1.16 -9.81
C GLY A 229 1.13 0.20 -10.85
N TYR A 230 1.96 -0.72 -10.41
CA TYR A 230 2.50 -1.74 -11.28
C TYR A 230 2.75 -3.05 -10.53
N ALA A 231 2.82 -4.15 -11.28
CA ALA A 231 3.27 -5.43 -10.77
C ALA A 231 4.48 -5.92 -11.53
N CYS A 232 5.35 -6.64 -10.83
CA CYS A 232 6.52 -7.31 -11.39
C CYS A 232 6.43 -8.81 -11.13
N GLY A 233 6.74 -9.62 -12.14
CA GLY A 233 6.71 -11.08 -12.06
C GLY A 233 7.19 -11.72 -13.36
N GLN A 234 7.23 -13.05 -13.39
CA GLN A 234 7.57 -13.75 -14.62
C GLN A 234 6.52 -13.48 -15.73
N PRO A 235 6.92 -13.49 -17.03
CA PRO A 235 6.06 -13.10 -18.15
C PRO A 235 4.69 -13.81 -18.19
N HIS A 236 4.59 -15.05 -17.75
CA HIS A 236 3.33 -15.79 -17.74
C HIS A 236 2.32 -15.23 -16.71
N LEU A 237 2.79 -14.65 -15.56
CA LEU A 237 1.93 -13.96 -14.61
C LEU A 237 1.48 -12.61 -15.17
N ILE A 238 2.38 -11.89 -15.82
CA ILE A 238 2.09 -10.61 -16.46
C ILE A 238 1.07 -10.78 -17.60
N GLU A 239 1.20 -11.84 -18.41
CA GLU A 239 0.23 -12.17 -19.45
C GLU A 239 -1.17 -12.45 -18.87
N ALA A 240 -1.24 -13.17 -17.73
CA ALA A 240 -2.52 -13.40 -17.06
C ALA A 240 -3.19 -12.08 -16.60
N LEU A 241 -2.41 -11.14 -16.05
CA LEU A 241 -2.91 -9.81 -15.69
C LEU A 241 -3.36 -9.00 -16.91
N ASN A 242 -2.61 -9.06 -18.01
CA ASN A 242 -2.96 -8.40 -19.28
C ASN A 242 -4.29 -8.92 -19.85
N ARG A 243 -4.56 -10.22 -19.75
CA ARG A 243 -5.85 -10.80 -20.15
C ARG A 243 -6.99 -10.23 -19.33
N VAL A 244 -6.84 -10.13 -18.01
CA VAL A 244 -7.86 -9.52 -17.14
C VAL A 244 -8.04 -8.05 -17.48
N LYS A 245 -6.95 -7.27 -17.57
CA LYS A 245 -6.97 -5.85 -17.94
C LYS A 245 -7.73 -5.64 -19.25
N ASN A 246 -7.37 -6.36 -20.31
CA ASN A 246 -7.97 -6.20 -21.63
C ASN A 246 -9.42 -6.70 -21.71
N SER A 247 -9.88 -7.45 -20.73
CA SER A 247 -11.28 -7.85 -20.57
C SER A 247 -12.11 -6.90 -19.73
N PHE A 248 -11.45 -5.92 -19.05
CA PHE A 248 -12.09 -4.93 -18.18
C PHE A 248 -11.91 -3.50 -18.70
N ASN A 249 -10.67 -3.01 -18.84
CA ASN A 249 -10.32 -1.68 -19.33
C ASN A 249 -8.96 -1.72 -20.04
N SER A 250 -8.96 -1.58 -21.37
CA SER A 250 -7.73 -1.65 -22.17
C SER A 250 -6.82 -0.44 -22.03
N TYR A 251 -7.31 0.69 -21.48
CA TYR A 251 -6.58 1.96 -21.35
C TYR A 251 -6.60 2.45 -19.90
N PRO A 252 -5.95 1.74 -18.95
CA PRO A 252 -6.07 2.04 -17.51
C PRO A 252 -5.39 3.35 -17.12
N LEU A 253 -4.32 3.75 -17.81
CA LEU A 253 -3.56 4.95 -17.51
C LEU A 253 -3.75 6.00 -18.61
N ASP A 254 -4.04 7.22 -18.19
CA ASP A 254 -4.12 8.36 -19.10
C ASP A 254 -2.74 8.88 -19.52
N ARG A 255 -2.71 9.71 -20.54
CA ARG A 255 -1.49 10.29 -21.13
C ARG A 255 -0.67 11.09 -20.14
N LEU A 256 -1.31 11.79 -19.20
CA LEU A 256 -0.62 12.63 -18.21
C LEU A 256 0.04 11.76 -17.15
N ALA A 257 -0.66 10.70 -16.73
CA ALA A 257 -0.12 9.70 -15.81
C ALA A 257 1.10 8.99 -16.42
N LEU A 258 1.04 8.58 -17.68
CA LEU A 258 2.17 7.94 -18.37
C LEU A 258 3.38 8.88 -18.43
N ALA A 259 3.19 10.14 -18.85
CA ALA A 259 4.28 11.12 -18.94
C ALA A 259 4.88 11.43 -17.55
N GLY A 260 4.03 11.66 -16.55
CA GLY A 260 4.47 11.92 -15.19
C GLY A 260 5.18 10.72 -14.56
N GLY A 261 4.72 9.50 -14.85
CA GLY A 261 5.33 8.26 -14.40
C GLY A 261 6.75 8.06 -14.96
N VAL A 262 6.95 8.26 -16.26
CA VAL A 262 8.28 8.20 -16.89
C VAL A 262 9.23 9.20 -16.24
N ALA A 263 8.82 10.47 -16.15
CA ALA A 263 9.65 11.52 -15.55
C ALA A 263 10.01 11.24 -14.08
N ALA A 264 9.12 10.56 -13.34
CA ALA A 264 9.38 10.17 -11.97
C ALA A 264 10.47 9.09 -11.83
N PHE A 265 10.59 8.18 -12.79
CA PHE A 265 11.68 7.20 -12.83
C PHE A 265 12.98 7.79 -13.36
N GLU A 266 12.94 8.80 -14.21
CA GLU A 266 14.13 9.49 -14.72
C GLU A 266 14.77 10.45 -13.69
N ASP A 267 14.01 10.94 -12.70
CA ASP A 267 14.53 11.85 -11.66
C ASP A 267 14.88 11.11 -10.37
N GLN A 268 15.88 10.23 -10.44
CA GLN A 268 16.32 9.45 -9.29
C GLN A 268 16.92 10.32 -8.17
N ALA A 269 17.55 11.43 -8.52
CA ALA A 269 18.14 12.33 -7.53
C ALA A 269 17.08 12.94 -6.61
N TYR A 270 15.97 13.43 -7.16
CA TYR A 270 14.85 13.95 -6.38
C TYR A 270 14.15 12.87 -5.57
N PHE A 271 13.93 11.72 -6.16
CA PHE A 271 13.36 10.56 -5.47
C PHE A 271 14.18 10.19 -4.24
N GLU A 272 15.50 10.05 -4.39
CA GLU A 272 16.38 9.68 -3.29
C GLU A 272 16.42 10.76 -2.19
N GLN A 273 16.46 12.03 -2.58
CA GLN A 273 16.41 13.16 -1.65
C GLN A 273 15.14 13.14 -0.79
N THR A 274 13.97 13.01 -1.40
CA THR A 274 12.70 13.02 -0.67
C THR A 274 12.50 11.75 0.15
N ARG A 275 12.88 10.60 -0.38
CA ARG A 275 12.87 9.31 0.32
C ARG A 275 13.70 9.39 1.62
N GLN A 276 14.94 9.87 1.51
CA GLN A 276 15.84 10.00 2.66
C GLN A 276 15.31 11.02 3.69
N ALA A 277 14.72 12.12 3.23
CA ALA A 277 14.12 13.10 4.13
C ALA A 277 12.95 12.51 4.93
N VAL A 278 12.10 11.69 4.30
CA VAL A 278 11.01 10.98 5.01
C VAL A 278 11.57 9.98 6.02
N MET A 279 12.59 9.20 5.66
CA MET A 279 13.21 8.23 6.55
C MET A 279 13.84 8.90 7.78
N SER A 280 14.56 10.00 7.57
CA SER A 280 15.16 10.79 8.66
C SER A 280 14.09 11.42 9.57
N SER A 281 13.01 11.96 8.99
CA SER A 281 11.86 12.47 9.79
C SER A 281 11.17 11.36 10.58
N ARG A 282 11.09 10.13 10.03
CA ARG A 282 10.56 8.96 10.76
C ARG A 282 11.40 8.64 11.99
N GLU A 283 12.71 8.58 11.84
CA GLU A 283 13.63 8.28 12.94
C GLU A 283 13.52 9.32 14.07
N GLY A 284 13.49 10.60 13.72
CA GLY A 284 13.26 11.67 14.70
C GLY A 284 11.90 11.60 15.38
N LEU A 285 10.84 11.25 14.62
CA LEU A 285 9.49 11.09 15.15
C LEU A 285 9.42 9.90 16.12
N VAL A 286 10.08 8.78 15.83
CA VAL A 286 10.13 7.60 16.72
C VAL A 286 10.73 8.00 18.07
N LEU A 287 11.91 8.65 18.08
CA LEU A 287 12.55 9.10 19.31
C LEU A 287 11.67 10.05 20.11
N ALA A 288 11.04 11.03 19.46
CA ALA A 288 10.17 11.98 20.14
C ALA A 288 8.89 11.32 20.72
N LEU A 289 8.36 10.28 20.08
CA LEU A 289 7.24 9.51 20.61
C LEU A 289 7.65 8.65 21.81
N GLU A 290 8.83 8.01 21.74
CA GLU A 290 9.38 7.24 22.85
C GLU A 290 9.65 8.10 24.08
N ASP A 291 10.16 9.32 23.89
CA ASP A 291 10.34 10.31 24.97
C ASP A 291 9.01 10.72 25.63
N LEU A 292 7.90 10.67 24.88
CA LEU A 292 6.54 10.86 25.44
C LEU A 292 5.93 9.59 26.06
N GLY A 293 6.68 8.51 26.14
CA GLY A 293 6.23 7.23 26.73
C GLY A 293 5.46 6.30 25.79
N PHE A 294 5.44 6.58 24.49
CA PHE A 294 4.85 5.67 23.52
C PHE A 294 5.71 4.45 23.26
N VAL A 295 5.08 3.32 23.00
CA VAL A 295 5.70 2.11 22.44
C VAL A 295 5.47 2.14 20.94
N VAL A 296 6.57 2.27 20.17
CA VAL A 296 6.55 2.35 18.72
C VAL A 296 7.04 1.05 18.12
N LEU A 297 6.30 0.49 17.16
CA LEU A 297 6.78 -0.69 16.42
C LEU A 297 7.87 -0.31 15.42
N PRO A 298 8.82 -1.21 15.14
CA PRO A 298 9.80 -1.01 14.07
C PRO A 298 9.09 -0.71 12.75
N SER A 299 9.53 0.32 12.02
CA SER A 299 8.89 0.71 10.78
C SER A 299 9.90 0.84 9.63
N GLN A 300 9.56 0.20 8.50
CA GLN A 300 10.22 0.37 7.20
C GLN A 300 9.29 1.04 6.19
N THR A 301 8.41 1.95 6.67
CA THR A 301 7.38 2.63 5.87
C THR A 301 7.48 4.15 6.03
N ASN A 302 6.60 4.89 5.35
CA ASN A 302 6.41 6.33 5.58
C ASN A 302 5.37 6.64 6.68
N PHE A 303 5.21 5.75 7.63
CA PHE A 303 4.38 5.94 8.82
C PHE A 303 4.98 5.18 10.01
N VAL A 304 4.55 5.52 11.20
CA VAL A 304 4.82 4.77 12.44
C VAL A 304 3.53 4.21 13.00
N PHE A 305 3.63 3.13 13.78
CA PHE A 305 2.52 2.49 14.48
C PHE A 305 2.84 2.46 15.97
N ALA A 306 2.17 3.32 16.72
CA ALA A 306 2.51 3.63 18.10
C ALA A 306 1.30 3.53 19.01
N ARG A 307 1.50 3.05 20.23
CA ARG A 307 0.52 3.06 21.33
C ARG A 307 1.11 3.67 22.59
N HIS A 308 0.27 4.30 23.40
CA HIS A 308 0.66 4.74 24.73
C HIS A 308 0.12 3.75 25.79
N PRO A 309 0.92 3.31 26.78
CA PRO A 309 0.48 2.28 27.74
C PRO A 309 -0.64 2.75 28.67
N HIS A 310 -0.82 4.06 28.86
CA HIS A 310 -1.76 4.65 29.81
C HIS A 310 -2.87 5.47 29.14
N HIS A 311 -2.92 5.56 27.81
CA HIS A 311 -3.92 6.33 27.08
C HIS A 311 -4.56 5.51 25.96
N GLU A 312 -5.88 5.57 25.84
CA GLU A 312 -6.62 4.87 24.79
C GLU A 312 -6.34 5.50 23.41
N GLY A 313 -6.11 4.68 22.40
CA GLY A 313 -5.82 5.15 21.03
C GLY A 313 -6.96 5.99 20.44
N ALA A 314 -8.21 5.67 20.80
CA ALA A 314 -9.39 6.43 20.36
C ALA A 314 -9.40 7.86 20.94
N ASP A 315 -9.06 8.02 22.22
CA ASP A 315 -9.06 9.30 22.91
C ASP A 315 -7.92 10.20 22.41
N LEU A 316 -6.71 9.62 22.23
CA LEU A 316 -5.59 10.33 21.61
C LEU A 316 -5.92 10.79 20.20
N ALA A 317 -6.55 9.94 19.37
CA ALA A 317 -6.95 10.31 18.02
C ALA A 317 -7.99 11.45 18.02
N ALA A 318 -8.96 11.41 18.93
CA ALA A 318 -9.98 12.45 19.08
C ALA A 318 -9.38 13.77 19.56
N GLY A 319 -8.47 13.72 20.55
CA GLY A 319 -7.76 14.88 21.09
C GLY A 319 -6.85 15.55 20.07
N LEU A 320 -6.10 14.76 19.27
CA LEU A 320 -5.31 15.26 18.16
C LEU A 320 -6.17 15.95 17.11
N ARG A 321 -7.29 15.32 16.74
CA ARG A 321 -8.24 15.89 15.78
C ARG A 321 -8.79 17.24 16.26
N ALA A 322 -9.11 17.39 17.54
CA ALA A 322 -9.55 18.65 18.13
C ALA A 322 -8.47 19.76 18.06
N GLN A 323 -7.18 19.38 18.03
CA GLN A 323 -6.04 20.28 17.87
C GLN A 323 -5.61 20.48 16.40
N GLY A 324 -6.41 19.98 15.42
CA GLY A 324 -6.11 20.13 14.00
C GLY A 324 -5.05 19.16 13.46
N VAL A 325 -4.75 18.07 14.16
CA VAL A 325 -3.85 17.00 13.70
C VAL A 325 -4.66 15.74 13.44
N LEU A 326 -4.56 15.20 12.22
CA LEU A 326 -5.34 14.03 11.80
C LEU A 326 -4.44 12.81 11.64
N VAL A 327 -4.65 11.79 12.47
CA VAL A 327 -3.98 10.49 12.40
C VAL A 327 -4.99 9.38 12.13
N ARG A 328 -4.54 8.16 11.87
CA ARG A 328 -5.43 7.01 11.65
C ARG A 328 -5.50 6.14 12.91
N HIS A 329 -6.73 5.94 13.39
CA HIS A 329 -7.07 4.97 14.43
C HIS A 329 -7.88 3.81 13.84
N PHE A 330 -7.71 2.60 14.37
CA PHE A 330 -8.40 1.38 13.91
C PHE A 330 -9.24 0.79 15.05
N LYS A 331 -10.53 0.60 14.78
CA LYS A 331 -11.47 -0.05 15.73
C LYS A 331 -11.42 -1.58 15.57
N GLN A 332 -10.24 -2.15 15.51
CA GLN A 332 -10.03 -3.59 15.35
C GLN A 332 -9.32 -4.11 16.59
N ALA A 333 -9.82 -5.20 17.18
CA ALA A 333 -9.16 -5.87 18.30
C ALA A 333 -7.67 -6.12 18.03
N ARG A 334 -6.85 -6.07 19.06
CA ARG A 334 -5.37 -6.15 19.08
C ARG A 334 -4.65 -4.90 18.55
N ILE A 335 -5.31 -4.00 17.84
CA ILE A 335 -4.70 -2.76 17.30
C ILE A 335 -5.49 -1.49 17.63
N ASP A 336 -6.55 -1.58 18.41
CA ASP A 336 -7.39 -0.45 18.84
C ASP A 336 -6.68 0.51 19.82
N ALA A 337 -5.64 0.05 20.50
CA ALA A 337 -4.77 0.92 21.30
C ALA A 337 -3.76 1.74 20.45
N TYR A 338 -3.58 1.39 19.17
CA TYR A 338 -2.55 1.99 18.34
C TYR A 338 -3.06 3.14 17.48
N LEU A 339 -2.17 4.09 17.22
CA LEU A 339 -2.30 5.10 16.17
C LEU A 339 -1.34 4.78 15.03
N ARG A 340 -1.83 4.83 13.77
CA ARG A 340 -0.95 4.89 12.62
C ARG A 340 -0.76 6.35 12.23
N ILE A 341 0.45 6.82 12.27
CA ILE A 341 0.84 8.21 12.06
C ILE A 341 1.70 8.28 10.82
N SER A 342 1.22 8.93 9.76
CA SER A 342 2.05 9.20 8.56
C SER A 342 3.19 10.14 8.93
N VAL A 343 4.37 9.90 8.36
CA VAL A 343 5.52 10.77 8.54
C VAL A 343 5.30 12.05 7.73
N GLY A 344 5.29 13.19 8.41
CA GLY A 344 5.18 14.51 7.82
C GLY A 344 6.55 15.16 7.52
N THR A 345 6.53 16.43 7.11
CA THR A 345 7.72 17.27 7.17
C THR A 345 8.17 17.43 8.62
N PRO A 346 9.44 17.82 8.91
CA PRO A 346 9.89 18.06 10.29
C PRO A 346 8.92 18.94 11.09
N GLY A 347 8.49 20.09 10.54
CA GLY A 347 7.55 20.96 11.22
C GLY A 347 6.15 20.38 11.45
N GLN A 348 5.68 19.44 10.60
CA GLN A 348 4.43 18.71 10.85
C GLN A 348 4.61 17.65 11.94
N CYS A 349 5.75 17.00 12.02
CA CYS A 349 6.10 16.08 13.10
C CYS A 349 6.18 16.83 14.45
N ASP A 350 6.82 18.01 14.47
CA ASP A 350 6.92 18.85 15.68
C ASP A 350 5.52 19.26 16.18
N GLN A 351 4.61 19.65 15.28
CA GLN A 351 3.23 20.01 15.65
C GLN A 351 2.47 18.82 16.23
N LEU A 352 2.63 17.61 15.66
CA LEU A 352 2.06 16.39 16.19
C LEU A 352 2.59 16.09 17.60
N VAL A 353 3.92 16.12 17.79
CA VAL A 353 4.56 15.83 19.08
C VAL A 353 4.11 16.82 20.15
N ALA A 354 4.06 18.11 19.84
CA ALA A 354 3.57 19.13 20.75
C ALA A 354 2.09 18.95 21.12
N ALA A 355 1.26 18.49 20.18
CA ALA A 355 -0.14 18.19 20.45
C ALA A 355 -0.31 16.94 21.33
N LEU A 356 0.50 15.89 21.10
CA LEU A 356 0.50 14.68 21.92
C LEU A 356 1.00 14.95 23.36
N ALA A 357 2.05 15.75 23.53
CA ALA A 357 2.56 16.12 24.85
C ALA A 357 1.47 16.71 25.75
N LYS A 358 0.68 17.65 25.22
CA LYS A 358 -0.46 18.25 25.96
C LYS A 358 -1.53 17.21 26.34
N LEU A 359 -1.77 16.22 25.51
CA LEU A 359 -2.80 15.18 25.77
C LEU A 359 -2.31 14.19 26.83
N VAL A 360 -1.03 13.82 26.79
CA VAL A 360 -0.42 12.90 27.75
C VAL A 360 -0.33 13.59 29.14
N GLU A 361 0.10 14.85 29.22
CA GLU A 361 0.17 15.62 30.46
C GLU A 361 -1.23 15.87 31.08
N ALA A 362 -2.26 16.13 30.27
CA ALA A 362 -3.59 16.41 30.76
C ALA A 362 -4.34 15.15 31.28
N GLY A 363 -3.88 13.96 30.93
CA GLY A 363 -4.44 12.69 31.37
C GLY A 363 -3.62 11.99 32.49
N ALA A 364 -2.51 12.57 32.90
CA ALA A 364 -1.70 12.14 34.03
C ALA A 364 -2.25 12.79 35.32
#